data_b54dea96e0e5dfea13176ec7755f9602
#
_entry.id   b54dea96e0e5dfea13176ec7755f9602
#
_cell.length_a   1.000
_cell.length_b   1.000
_cell.length_c   1.000
_cell.angle_alpha   90.00
_cell.angle_beta   90.00
_cell.angle_gamma   90.00
#
_symmetry.space_group_name_H-M   'P 1'
#
loop_
_entity.id
_entity.type
_entity.pdbx_description
1 polymer ?
#
loop_
_entity_poly.entity_id
_entity_poly.type
_entity_poly.pdbx_seq_one_letter_code
_entity_poly.pdbx_strand_id
1 'polypeptide(L)'
;AKNVDMMLIVVEPYYRSLEAGMRTFKLATELKIPHLYAVSNKVRTEADREAIETFCQQHSMPIITTIPYDENLIESERKAIAPIDFNPAAPSMQAIGQVADWILARG
;
A
#
# COMPACT_ATOMS: atom_id res chain seq x y z
N ALA A 1 -14.67 14.21 -2.98
CA ALA A 1 -14.13 15.19 -3.92
C ALA A 1 -14.52 14.81 -5.33
N LYS A 2 -14.86 15.78 -6.12
CA LYS A 2 -15.25 15.56 -7.52
C LYS A 2 -14.07 15.21 -8.39
N ASN A 3 -12.89 15.66 -8.02
CA ASN A 3 -11.69 15.54 -8.84
C ASN A 3 -10.64 14.72 -8.09
N VAL A 4 -10.79 13.42 -8.16
CA VAL A 4 -9.74 12.51 -7.67
C VAL A 4 -8.79 12.26 -8.82
N ASP A 5 -7.57 12.75 -8.71
CA ASP A 5 -6.55 12.57 -9.73
C ASP A 5 -5.76 11.28 -9.55
N MET A 6 -5.66 10.80 -8.32
CA MET A 6 -4.83 9.66 -7.98
C MET A 6 -5.51 8.83 -6.89
N MET A 7 -5.39 7.52 -6.99
CA MET A 7 -5.80 6.61 -5.92
C MET A 7 -4.69 5.63 -5.65
N LEU A 8 -4.38 5.44 -4.38
CA LEU A 8 -3.45 4.42 -3.91
C LEU A 8 -4.26 3.27 -3.34
N ILE A 9 -4.05 2.08 -3.88
CA ILE A 9 -4.75 0.89 -3.45
C ILE A 9 -3.79 0.05 -2.62
N VAL A 10 -4.06 -0.08 -1.32
CA VAL A 10 -3.22 -0.86 -0.42
C VAL A 10 -3.64 -2.32 -0.51
N VAL A 11 -2.69 -3.19 -0.84
CA VAL A 11 -2.93 -4.63 -0.94
C VAL A 11 -1.99 -5.40 -0.01
N GLU A 12 -2.51 -6.45 0.60
CA GLU A 12 -1.78 -7.37 1.46
C GLU A 12 -1.66 -8.72 0.75
N PRO A 13 -0.70 -9.59 1.12
CA PRO A 13 -0.45 -10.85 0.40
C PRO A 13 -1.45 -11.96 0.76
N TYR A 14 -2.73 -11.61 0.90
CA TYR A 14 -3.80 -12.53 1.27
C TYR A 14 -4.90 -12.47 0.22
N TYR A 15 -5.51 -13.60 -0.05
CA TYR A 15 -6.52 -13.72 -1.10
C TYR A 15 -7.63 -12.67 -1.00
N ARG A 16 -8.18 -12.45 0.21
CA ARG A 16 -9.26 -11.49 0.40
C ARG A 16 -8.84 -10.05 0.11
N SER A 17 -7.62 -9.71 0.51
CA SER A 17 -7.09 -8.37 0.25
C SER A 17 -6.83 -8.15 -1.23
N LEU A 18 -6.25 -9.14 -1.90
CA LEU A 18 -5.99 -9.07 -3.34
C LEU A 18 -7.29 -8.95 -4.13
N GLU A 19 -8.30 -9.74 -3.77
CA GLU A 19 -9.61 -9.69 -4.40
C GLU A 19 -10.29 -8.33 -4.19
N ALA A 20 -10.24 -7.80 -2.97
CA ALA A 20 -10.79 -6.47 -2.67
C ALA A 20 -10.05 -5.38 -3.45
N GLY A 21 -8.73 -5.51 -3.55
CA GLY A 21 -7.91 -4.59 -4.34
C GLY A 21 -8.28 -4.59 -5.81
N MET A 22 -8.55 -5.78 -6.37
CA MET A 22 -8.99 -5.91 -7.76
C MET A 22 -10.34 -5.21 -7.98
N ARG A 23 -11.29 -5.42 -7.06
CA ARG A 23 -12.61 -4.78 -7.18
C ARG A 23 -12.50 -3.27 -7.09
N THR A 24 -11.67 -2.77 -6.19
CA THR A 24 -11.41 -1.35 -6.06
C THR A 24 -10.75 -0.80 -7.32
N PHE A 25 -9.79 -1.51 -7.87
CA PHE A 25 -9.12 -1.12 -9.10
C PHE A 25 -10.10 -1.04 -10.28
N LYS A 26 -10.97 -2.03 -10.43
CA LYS A 26 -12.00 -2.03 -11.49
C LYS A 26 -12.94 -0.85 -11.34
N LEU A 27 -13.42 -0.61 -10.13
CA LEU A 27 -14.32 0.51 -9.86
C LEU A 27 -13.64 1.85 -10.15
N ALA A 28 -12.40 2.01 -9.71
CA ALA A 28 -11.65 3.23 -9.97
C ALA A 28 -11.41 3.46 -11.46
N THR A 29 -11.19 2.38 -12.22
CA THR A 29 -11.06 2.45 -13.67
C THR A 29 -12.38 2.90 -14.31
N GLU A 30 -13.50 2.35 -13.86
CA GLU A 30 -14.83 2.74 -14.33
C GLU A 30 -15.14 4.20 -14.03
N LEU A 31 -14.69 4.68 -12.88
CA LEU A 31 -14.82 6.10 -12.49
C LEU A 31 -13.83 7.01 -13.20
N LYS A 32 -12.98 6.45 -14.05
CA LYS A 32 -11.99 7.17 -14.86
C LYS A 32 -10.99 7.97 -14.03
N ILE A 33 -10.58 7.39 -12.90
CA ILE A 33 -9.50 7.96 -12.09
C ILE A 33 -8.20 7.78 -12.89
N PRO A 34 -7.48 8.86 -13.23
CA PRO A 34 -6.39 8.79 -14.20
C PRO A 34 -5.14 8.09 -13.68
N HIS A 35 -4.87 8.13 -12.38
CA HIS A 35 -3.64 7.57 -11.82
C HIS A 35 -3.97 6.58 -10.71
N LEU A 36 -3.74 5.29 -10.98
CA LEU A 36 -3.99 4.21 -10.04
C LEU A 36 -2.69 3.48 -9.75
N TYR A 37 -2.35 3.35 -8.48
CA TYR A 37 -1.13 2.70 -8.05
C TYR A 37 -1.40 1.79 -6.86
N ALA A 38 -0.61 0.73 -6.73
CA ALA A 38 -0.69 -0.16 -5.59
C ALA A 38 0.40 0.17 -4.57
N VAL A 39 0.06 0.00 -3.31
CA VAL A 39 1.02 -0.03 -2.21
C VAL A 39 0.96 -1.45 -1.63
N SER A 40 2.06 -2.16 -1.70
CA SER A 40 2.19 -3.50 -1.15
C SER A 40 2.42 -3.41 0.36
N ASN A 41 1.63 -4.10 1.17
CA ASN A 41 1.69 -3.98 2.62
C ASN A 41 1.82 -5.35 3.28
N LYS A 42 2.45 -5.39 4.45
CA LYS A 42 2.61 -6.58 5.28
C LYS A 42 3.38 -7.72 4.61
N VAL A 43 4.34 -7.39 3.77
CA VAL A 43 5.18 -8.38 3.09
C VAL A 43 6.20 -8.94 4.09
N ARG A 44 6.20 -10.26 4.29
CA ARG A 44 7.10 -10.96 5.22
C ARG A 44 8.11 -11.83 4.50
N THR A 45 7.71 -12.44 3.39
CA THR A 45 8.49 -13.43 2.68
C THR A 45 8.55 -13.12 1.20
N GLU A 46 9.43 -13.80 0.48
CA GLU A 46 9.51 -13.70 -0.98
C GLU A 46 8.21 -14.21 -1.63
N ALA A 47 7.59 -15.23 -1.05
CA ALA A 47 6.30 -15.74 -1.54
C ALA A 47 5.20 -14.68 -1.44
N ASP A 48 5.19 -13.89 -0.35
CA ASP A 48 4.26 -12.79 -0.19
C ASP A 48 4.48 -11.73 -1.27
N ARG A 49 5.75 -11.37 -1.51
CA ARG A 49 6.12 -10.41 -2.54
C ARG A 49 5.66 -10.87 -3.92
N GLU A 50 5.93 -12.12 -4.26
CA GLU A 50 5.55 -12.70 -5.53
C GLU A 50 4.03 -12.72 -5.74
N ALA A 51 3.28 -13.04 -4.69
CA ALA A 51 1.82 -13.07 -4.77
C ALA A 51 1.27 -11.69 -5.15
N ILE A 52 1.76 -10.64 -4.50
CA ILE A 52 1.30 -9.28 -4.80
C ILE A 52 1.78 -8.83 -6.18
N GLU A 53 3.04 -9.09 -6.52
CA GLU A 53 3.60 -8.68 -7.81
C GLU A 53 2.88 -9.35 -8.96
N THR A 54 2.60 -10.65 -8.86
CA THR A 54 1.87 -11.39 -9.89
C THR A 54 0.46 -10.83 -10.07
N PHE A 55 -0.22 -10.59 -8.96
CA PHE A 55 -1.57 -10.03 -8.98
C PHE A 55 -1.59 -8.65 -9.64
N CYS A 56 -0.71 -7.76 -9.21
CA CYS A 56 -0.66 -6.40 -9.75
C CYS A 56 -0.26 -6.39 -11.21
N GLN A 57 0.65 -7.27 -11.61
CA GLN A 57 1.06 -7.41 -13.01
C GLN A 57 -0.09 -7.88 -13.89
N GLN A 58 -0.88 -8.85 -13.42
CA GLN A 58 -2.04 -9.35 -14.16
C GLN A 58 -3.10 -8.27 -14.40
N HIS A 59 -3.19 -7.31 -13.51
CA HIS A 59 -4.17 -6.23 -13.61
C HIS A 59 -3.56 -4.90 -14.06
N SER A 60 -2.32 -4.91 -14.51
CA SER A 60 -1.60 -3.71 -14.97
C SER A 60 -1.59 -2.58 -13.94
N MET A 61 -1.49 -2.94 -12.67
CA MET A 61 -1.50 -2.00 -11.55
C MET A 61 -0.06 -1.83 -11.03
N PRO A 62 0.56 -0.67 -11.26
CA PRO A 62 1.95 -0.46 -10.81
C PRO A 62 2.05 -0.37 -9.29
N ILE A 63 3.08 -1.04 -8.74
CA ILE A 63 3.41 -0.97 -7.32
C ILE A 63 4.42 0.15 -7.12
N ILE A 64 4.11 1.13 -6.27
CA ILE A 64 5.02 2.25 -6.02
C ILE A 64 5.92 2.04 -4.81
N THR A 65 5.52 1.21 -3.87
CA THR A 65 6.35 0.86 -2.74
C THR A 65 5.85 -0.40 -2.05
N THR A 66 6.72 -1.01 -1.25
CA THR A 66 6.40 -2.16 -0.43
C THR A 66 6.64 -1.79 1.03
N ILE A 67 5.60 -1.92 1.85
CA ILE A 67 5.69 -1.72 3.29
C ILE A 67 5.86 -3.10 3.92
N PRO A 68 6.98 -3.35 4.59
CA PRO A 68 7.22 -4.66 5.20
C PRO A 68 6.30 -4.89 6.39
N TYR A 69 6.05 -6.16 6.69
CA TYR A 69 5.44 -6.54 7.97
C TYR A 69 6.36 -6.03 9.07
N ASP A 70 5.79 -5.33 10.05
CA ASP A 70 6.58 -4.63 11.05
C ASP A 70 5.95 -4.81 12.42
N GLU A 71 6.67 -5.49 13.32
CA GLU A 71 6.22 -5.73 14.67
C GLU A 71 6.09 -4.44 15.48
N ASN A 72 6.78 -3.39 15.10
CA ASN A 72 6.63 -2.08 15.75
C ASN A 72 5.20 -1.55 15.64
N LEU A 73 4.50 -1.84 14.54
CA LEU A 73 3.11 -1.44 14.39
C LEU A 73 2.21 -2.16 15.40
N ILE A 74 2.46 -3.45 15.61
CA ILE A 74 1.71 -4.26 16.56
C ILE A 74 1.95 -3.76 17.98
N GLU A 75 3.21 -3.53 18.33
CA GLU A 75 3.56 -3.03 19.67
C GLU A 75 3.00 -1.63 19.92
N SER A 76 3.03 -0.75 18.93
CA SER A 76 2.46 0.59 19.07
C SER A 76 0.95 0.52 19.35
N GLU A 77 0.24 -0.40 18.69
CA GLU A 77 -1.18 -0.61 18.96
C GLU A 77 -1.42 -1.09 20.39
N ARG A 78 -0.64 -2.07 20.85
CA ARG A 78 -0.76 -2.58 22.22
C ARG A 78 -0.57 -1.50 23.26
N LYS A 79 0.32 -0.55 23.02
CA LYS A 79 0.64 0.54 23.93
C LYS A 79 -0.20 1.78 23.70
N ALA A 80 -1.11 1.74 22.72
CA ALA A 80 -1.95 2.86 22.31
C ALA A 80 -1.14 4.11 21.98
N ILE A 81 0.00 3.92 21.31
CA ILE A 81 0.90 5.00 20.87
C ILE A 81 0.87 5.02 19.34
N ALA A 82 0.80 6.19 18.72
CA ALA A 82 0.86 6.31 17.28
C ALA A 82 2.18 5.72 16.75
N PRO A 83 2.19 4.95 15.66
CA PRO A 83 3.43 4.32 15.16
C PRO A 83 4.58 5.30 14.93
N ILE A 84 4.30 6.49 14.41
CA ILE A 84 5.33 7.50 14.17
C ILE A 84 5.96 8.01 15.48
N ASP A 85 5.19 8.03 16.56
CA ASP A 85 5.68 8.43 17.87
C ASP A 85 6.39 7.30 18.59
N PHE A 86 5.96 6.05 18.32
CA PHE A 86 6.54 4.87 18.97
C PHE A 86 7.95 4.60 18.43
N ASN A 87 8.11 4.55 17.13
CA ASN A 87 9.41 4.33 16.49
C ASN A 87 9.41 4.96 15.10
N PRO A 88 9.77 6.23 14.97
CA PRO A 88 9.77 6.91 13.67
C PRO A 88 10.77 6.34 12.67
N ALA A 89 11.79 5.61 13.15
CA ALA A 89 12.79 4.99 12.29
C ALA A 89 12.44 3.55 11.91
N ALA A 90 11.27 3.04 12.31
CA ALA A 90 10.85 1.68 11.95
C ALA A 90 10.77 1.51 10.43
N PRO A 91 11.06 0.31 9.90
CA PRO A 91 11.02 0.08 8.45
C PRO A 91 9.70 0.46 7.80
N SER A 92 8.57 0.19 8.46
CA SER A 92 7.25 0.58 7.95
C SER A 92 7.10 2.10 7.87
N MET A 93 7.63 2.84 8.86
CA MET A 93 7.57 4.30 8.86
C MET A 93 8.43 4.88 7.76
N GLN A 94 9.58 4.31 7.49
CA GLN A 94 10.44 4.72 6.38
C GLN A 94 9.75 4.49 5.04
N ALA A 95 9.10 3.34 4.86
CA ALA A 95 8.37 3.04 3.63
C ALA A 95 7.20 4.00 3.41
N ILE A 96 6.44 4.30 4.47
CA ILE A 96 5.35 5.27 4.40
C ILE A 96 5.88 6.66 4.06
N GLY A 97 7.03 7.05 4.62
CA GLY A 97 7.70 8.31 4.29
C GLY A 97 8.06 8.39 2.80
N GLN A 98 8.51 7.29 2.21
CA GLN A 98 8.81 7.22 0.77
C GLN A 98 7.55 7.45 -0.07
N VAL A 99 6.41 6.91 0.34
CA VAL A 99 5.12 7.13 -0.34
C VAL A 99 4.75 8.61 -0.28
N ALA A 100 4.89 9.23 0.90
CA ALA A 100 4.60 10.65 1.06
C ALA A 100 5.48 11.51 0.17
N ASP A 101 6.79 11.21 0.12
CA ASP A 101 7.74 11.94 -0.74
C ASP A 101 7.38 11.77 -2.21
N TRP A 102 7.00 10.57 -2.61
CA TRP A 102 6.61 10.28 -3.99
C TRP A 102 5.37 11.09 -4.40
N ILE A 103 4.37 11.16 -3.51
CA ILE A 103 3.16 11.93 -3.76
C ILE A 103 3.48 13.41 -3.89
N LEU A 104 4.28 13.95 -2.96
CA LEU A 104 4.66 15.36 -2.97
C LEU A 104 5.45 15.74 -4.21
N ALA A 105 6.30 14.84 -4.70
CA ALA A 105 7.08 15.08 -5.91
C ALA A 105 6.20 15.18 -7.17
N ARG A 106 5.02 14.56 -7.16
CA ARG A 106 4.08 14.60 -8.29
C ARG A 106 3.10 15.75 -8.21
N GLY A 107 2.87 16.23 -7.02
CA GLY A 107 1.94 17.34 -6.79
C GLY A 107 2.50 18.64 -7.26
#